data_1bf4a5f7663b1f4d3900afc9c63e1b76
#
_entry.id   1bf4a5f7663b1f4d3900afc9c63e1b76
#
_cell.length_a   1.000
_cell.length_b   1.000
_cell.length_c   1.000
_cell.angle_alpha   90.00
_cell.angle_beta   90.00
_cell.angle_gamma   90.00
#
_symmetry.space_group_name_H-M   'P 1'
#
loop_
_entity.id
_entity.type
_entity.pdbx_description
1 polymer ?
#
loop_
_entity_poly.entity_id
_entity_poly.type
_entity_poly.pdbx_seq_one_letter_code
_entity_poly.pdbx_strand_id
1 'polypeptide(L)'
;MAKHSDDVFEQVLQLLGRRSDDPEVLAFHAARGLKPPPTVTKTGMLHDVRDREAGFTLNYQAELRLPGFYPPHKENGKYVAYLWSADFGPNYAGSIAGELDVSLPEKDAEALAKRVKDGTWSTPMYRGHVVRREGGREVTFVYDADDDTFAEVRLGLEQLDEDDPALAKAAQDAKASEPPRPPRQLPQRPGEAPANEPLPAPLAALHALQDSDGLGDIDFEMLAELETGGPSAWTGNPAAEHEFRVFAQDGSGGLVAFWLVHHEDGVTRPLTDQPVVFLGSEGEVGAVATDLADFLHLLAAGIGPYEVVEYGQTEGEAPQPAIAELARKFFPDRGERDATTIITEAQRDYGDLGDHLAALQPS
;
A
#
# COMPACT_ATOMS: atom_id res chain seq x y z
N MET A 1 -13.63 -3.30 -45.38
CA MET A 1 -13.99 -3.07 -44.00
C MET A 1 -12.73 -2.56 -43.33
N ALA A 2 -12.63 -1.24 -43.08
CA ALA A 2 -11.51 -0.65 -42.40
C ALA A 2 -11.54 -1.15 -40.92
N LYS A 3 -10.53 -1.91 -40.53
CA LYS A 3 -10.22 -2.10 -39.11
C LYS A 3 -10.00 -0.68 -38.58
N HIS A 4 -10.89 -0.19 -37.74
CA HIS A 4 -10.56 0.84 -36.78
C HIS A 4 -9.43 0.22 -35.92
N SER A 5 -8.19 0.54 -36.23
CA SER A 5 -7.13 0.41 -35.27
C SER A 5 -7.46 1.41 -34.18
N ASP A 6 -8.16 0.95 -33.13
CA ASP A 6 -8.23 1.69 -31.88
C ASP A 6 -6.77 1.89 -31.47
N ASP A 7 -6.25 3.07 -31.70
CA ASP A 7 -4.86 3.40 -31.37
C ASP A 7 -4.75 3.41 -29.83
N VAL A 8 -4.35 2.27 -29.28
CA VAL A 8 -4.20 2.06 -27.85
C VAL A 8 -3.27 3.08 -27.26
N PHE A 9 -2.20 3.40 -27.97
CA PHE A 9 -1.23 4.39 -27.56
C PHE A 9 -1.88 5.77 -27.32
N GLU A 10 -2.66 6.24 -28.30
CA GLU A 10 -3.36 7.52 -28.18
C GLU A 10 -4.43 7.51 -27.09
N GLN A 11 -5.15 6.40 -26.91
CA GLN A 11 -6.10 6.25 -25.81
C GLN A 11 -5.39 6.31 -24.46
N VAL A 12 -4.30 5.56 -24.28
CA VAL A 12 -3.52 5.56 -23.03
C VAL A 12 -2.91 6.94 -22.77
N LEU A 13 -2.43 7.63 -23.81
CA LEU A 13 -1.92 9.00 -23.70
C LEU A 13 -2.95 9.97 -23.07
N GLN A 14 -4.24 9.79 -23.39
CA GLN A 14 -5.33 10.59 -22.82
C GLN A 14 -5.69 10.18 -21.39
N LEU A 15 -5.35 8.96 -20.99
CA LEU A 15 -5.67 8.42 -19.66
C LEU A 15 -4.55 8.65 -18.64
N LEU A 16 -3.33 9.01 -19.08
CA LEU A 16 -2.21 9.27 -18.17
C LEU A 16 -2.56 10.37 -17.16
N GLY A 17 -2.26 10.12 -15.89
CA GLY A 17 -2.56 10.98 -14.77
C GLY A 17 -3.99 10.87 -14.25
N ARG A 18 -4.85 10.03 -14.88
CA ARG A 18 -6.18 9.77 -14.34
C ARG A 18 -6.14 8.76 -13.22
N ARG A 19 -7.08 8.88 -12.31
CA ARG A 19 -7.28 7.96 -11.19
C ARG A 19 -7.61 6.55 -11.70
N SER A 20 -7.20 5.55 -10.97
CA SER A 20 -7.52 4.15 -11.27
C SER A 20 -9.04 3.86 -11.25
N ASP A 21 -9.83 4.63 -10.49
CA ASP A 21 -11.29 4.55 -10.41
C ASP A 21 -12.03 5.53 -11.36
N ASP A 22 -11.30 6.26 -12.20
CA ASP A 22 -11.89 7.15 -13.21
C ASP A 22 -12.77 6.36 -14.19
N PRO A 23 -13.99 6.81 -14.49
CA PRO A 23 -14.91 6.11 -15.40
C PRO A 23 -14.30 5.81 -16.77
N GLU A 24 -13.45 6.68 -17.32
CA GLU A 24 -12.80 6.46 -18.62
C GLU A 24 -11.71 5.37 -18.54
N VAL A 25 -10.97 5.31 -17.42
CA VAL A 25 -9.99 4.25 -17.15
C VAL A 25 -10.71 2.90 -17.00
N LEU A 26 -11.79 2.86 -16.21
CA LEU A 26 -12.61 1.66 -16.05
C LEU A 26 -13.24 1.20 -17.37
N ALA A 27 -13.74 2.14 -18.19
CA ALA A 27 -14.31 1.83 -19.50
C ALA A 27 -13.24 1.26 -20.46
N PHE A 28 -12.02 1.80 -20.44
CA PHE A 28 -10.90 1.29 -21.23
C PHE A 28 -10.56 -0.16 -20.84
N HIS A 29 -10.47 -0.47 -19.54
CA HIS A 29 -10.26 -1.83 -19.06
C HIS A 29 -11.37 -2.79 -19.49
N ALA A 30 -12.62 -2.38 -19.28
CA ALA A 30 -13.79 -3.21 -19.63
C ALA A 30 -13.87 -3.50 -21.14
N ALA A 31 -13.63 -2.49 -21.98
CA ALA A 31 -13.67 -2.64 -23.45
C ALA A 31 -12.63 -3.63 -23.97
N ARG A 32 -11.55 -3.85 -23.23
CA ARG A 32 -10.43 -4.74 -23.60
C ARG A 32 -10.42 -6.05 -22.83
N GLY A 33 -11.36 -6.28 -21.92
CA GLY A 33 -11.40 -7.47 -21.07
C GLY A 33 -10.20 -7.55 -20.10
N LEU A 34 -9.58 -6.41 -19.77
CA LEU A 34 -8.49 -6.34 -18.80
C LEU A 34 -9.03 -6.53 -17.38
N LYS A 35 -8.17 -6.99 -16.48
CA LYS A 35 -8.49 -6.95 -15.05
C LYS A 35 -8.80 -5.51 -14.64
N PRO A 36 -9.66 -5.31 -13.63
CA PRO A 36 -9.86 -3.98 -13.06
C PRO A 36 -8.51 -3.34 -12.66
N PRO A 37 -8.41 -1.99 -12.68
CA PRO A 37 -7.24 -1.32 -12.14
C PRO A 37 -6.96 -1.76 -10.71
N PRO A 38 -5.69 -1.86 -10.30
CA PRO A 38 -5.32 -2.37 -8.98
C PRO A 38 -5.76 -1.42 -7.87
N THR A 39 -6.05 -2.00 -6.71
CA THR A 39 -6.11 -1.25 -5.46
C THR A 39 -4.71 -1.09 -4.93
N VAL A 40 -4.31 0.13 -4.60
CA VAL A 40 -2.97 0.43 -4.07
C VAL A 40 -3.06 0.65 -2.57
N THR A 41 -2.36 -0.17 -1.82
CA THR A 41 -2.34 -0.13 -0.34
C THR A 41 -1.05 0.47 0.20
N LYS A 42 0.02 0.47 -0.62
CA LYS A 42 1.35 0.99 -0.28
C LYS A 42 1.84 1.98 -1.33
N THR A 43 2.50 3.05 -0.88
CA THR A 43 3.22 3.99 -1.76
C THR A 43 4.54 3.38 -2.25
N GLY A 44 5.08 3.92 -3.35
CA GLY A 44 6.35 3.47 -3.90
C GLY A 44 6.31 2.14 -4.64
N MET A 45 5.20 1.40 -4.61
CA MET A 45 5.04 0.16 -5.40
C MET A 45 4.37 0.43 -6.74
N LEU A 46 4.92 -0.21 -7.77
CA LEU A 46 4.36 -0.24 -9.10
C LEU A 46 3.37 -1.41 -9.21
N HIS A 47 2.16 -1.13 -9.63
CA HIS A 47 1.13 -2.14 -9.90
C HIS A 47 0.85 -2.20 -11.39
N ASP A 48 0.95 -3.36 -12.00
CA ASP A 48 0.81 -3.53 -13.44
C ASP A 48 -0.45 -4.31 -13.85
N VAL A 49 -1.01 -3.92 -14.98
CA VAL A 49 -2.09 -4.67 -15.66
C VAL A 49 -1.66 -4.90 -17.10
N ARG A 50 -1.50 -6.16 -17.48
CA ARG A 50 -0.93 -6.57 -18.77
C ARG A 50 -2.00 -7.04 -19.75
N ASP A 51 -1.93 -6.53 -20.96
CA ASP A 51 -2.57 -7.11 -22.13
C ASP A 51 -1.52 -7.88 -22.94
N ARG A 52 -1.45 -9.19 -22.70
CA ARG A 52 -0.44 -10.04 -23.38
C ARG A 52 -0.72 -10.23 -24.85
N GLU A 53 -1.99 -10.17 -25.26
CA GLU A 53 -2.39 -10.34 -26.66
C GLU A 53 -2.09 -9.08 -27.47
N ALA A 54 -2.40 -7.92 -26.90
CA ALA A 54 -2.12 -6.63 -27.54
C ALA A 54 -0.68 -6.14 -27.34
N GLY A 55 0.09 -6.73 -26.41
CA GLY A 55 1.52 -6.46 -26.23
C GLY A 55 1.83 -5.19 -25.45
N PHE A 56 0.98 -4.79 -24.49
CA PHE A 56 1.25 -3.63 -23.65
C PHE A 56 0.97 -3.89 -22.15
N THR A 57 1.50 -3.04 -21.30
CA THR A 57 1.32 -3.04 -19.85
C THR A 57 0.93 -1.65 -19.37
N LEU A 58 -0.09 -1.54 -18.53
CA LEU A 58 -0.48 -0.31 -17.83
C LEU A 58 0.09 -0.32 -16.43
N ASN A 59 0.74 0.76 -16.03
CA ASN A 59 1.40 0.88 -14.74
C ASN A 59 0.68 1.90 -13.86
N TYR A 60 0.29 1.47 -12.66
CA TYR A 60 -0.41 2.27 -11.67
C TYR A 60 0.46 2.51 -10.46
N GLN A 61 0.44 3.74 -9.95
CA GLN A 61 1.19 4.15 -8.77
C GLN A 61 0.40 5.17 -7.97
N ALA A 62 0.52 5.14 -6.65
CA ALA A 62 -0.12 6.12 -5.76
C ALA A 62 0.76 7.35 -5.55
N GLU A 63 2.07 7.18 -5.57
CA GLU A 63 3.04 8.25 -5.37
C GLU A 63 3.56 8.76 -6.71
N LEU A 64 2.96 9.86 -7.18
CA LEU A 64 3.47 10.58 -8.33
C LEU A 64 4.16 11.87 -7.84
N ARG A 65 5.44 12.03 -8.15
CA ARG A 65 6.23 13.23 -7.81
C ARG A 65 5.91 14.38 -8.75
N LEU A 66 4.65 14.82 -8.69
CA LEU A 66 4.10 15.90 -9.50
C LEU A 66 3.20 16.79 -8.65
N PRO A 67 3.22 18.12 -8.83
CA PRO A 67 2.27 19.02 -8.19
C PRO A 67 0.82 18.61 -8.47
N GLY A 68 -0.01 18.55 -7.43
CA GLY A 68 -1.40 18.11 -7.51
C GLY A 68 -1.61 16.59 -7.33
N PHE A 69 -0.54 15.77 -7.37
CA PHE A 69 -0.57 14.34 -7.09
C PHE A 69 0.24 13.96 -5.85
N TYR A 70 1.13 14.83 -5.43
CA TYR A 70 2.00 14.65 -4.27
C TYR A 70 1.57 15.59 -3.13
N PRO A 71 1.58 15.14 -1.86
CA PRO A 71 1.89 13.79 -1.39
C PRO A 71 0.76 12.79 -1.71
N PRO A 72 1.06 11.47 -1.72
CA PRO A 72 0.03 10.46 -1.93
C PRO A 72 -1.01 10.53 -0.80
N HIS A 73 -2.29 10.40 -1.14
CA HIS A 73 -3.37 10.49 -0.18
C HIS A 73 -4.27 9.25 -0.22
N LYS A 74 -4.96 8.99 0.89
CA LYS A 74 -5.88 7.86 1.02
C LYS A 74 -7.33 8.32 0.95
N GLU A 75 -8.15 7.53 0.28
CA GLU A 75 -9.60 7.60 0.33
C GLU A 75 -10.13 6.23 0.76
N ASN A 76 -10.95 6.19 1.79
CA ASN A 76 -11.49 4.94 2.35
C ASN A 76 -10.40 3.90 2.71
N GLY A 77 -9.31 4.35 3.31
CA GLY A 77 -8.20 3.48 3.75
C GLY A 77 -7.25 3.01 2.66
N LYS A 78 -7.51 3.34 1.39
CA LYS A 78 -6.70 2.94 0.23
C LYS A 78 -6.05 4.16 -0.39
N TYR A 79 -4.81 4.03 -0.88
CA TYR A 79 -4.22 5.11 -1.66
C TYR A 79 -4.94 5.31 -2.98
N VAL A 80 -5.15 6.56 -3.34
CA VAL A 80 -5.61 6.92 -4.67
C VAL A 80 -4.48 6.62 -5.64
N ALA A 81 -4.71 5.70 -6.55
CA ALA A 81 -3.74 5.33 -7.58
C ALA A 81 -4.05 6.04 -8.90
N TYR A 82 -3.01 6.27 -9.67
CA TYR A 82 -3.08 6.93 -10.97
C TYR A 82 -2.41 6.08 -12.03
N LEU A 83 -2.93 6.09 -13.25
CA LEU A 83 -2.23 5.55 -14.40
C LEU A 83 -1.05 6.49 -14.73
N TRP A 84 0.17 6.10 -14.41
CA TRP A 84 1.34 6.97 -14.56
C TRP A 84 2.19 6.64 -15.77
N SER A 85 2.22 5.38 -16.22
CA SER A 85 2.91 4.97 -17.45
C SER A 85 2.27 3.74 -18.11
N ALA A 86 2.67 3.51 -19.35
CA ALA A 86 2.40 2.27 -20.06
C ALA A 86 3.63 1.86 -20.87
N ASP A 87 3.91 0.55 -20.89
CA ASP A 87 5.00 -0.03 -21.64
C ASP A 87 4.44 -0.81 -22.84
N PHE A 88 4.95 -0.53 -24.03
CA PHE A 88 4.56 -1.17 -25.28
C PHE A 88 5.72 -2.03 -25.76
N GLY A 89 5.56 -3.34 -25.66
CA GLY A 89 6.59 -4.29 -26.01
C GLY A 89 6.75 -4.51 -27.53
N PRO A 90 7.73 -5.31 -27.95
CA PRO A 90 8.02 -5.56 -29.36
C PRO A 90 6.88 -6.28 -30.12
N ASN A 91 5.92 -6.88 -29.39
CA ASN A 91 4.75 -7.54 -29.98
C ASN A 91 3.54 -6.59 -30.13
N TYR A 92 3.66 -5.34 -29.74
CA TYR A 92 2.60 -4.36 -29.92
C TYR A 92 2.40 -4.05 -31.40
N ALA A 93 1.19 -4.29 -31.91
CA ALA A 93 0.87 -4.16 -33.33
C ALA A 93 0.29 -2.78 -33.72
N GLY A 94 0.16 -1.85 -32.75
CA GLY A 94 -0.34 -0.51 -32.97
C GLY A 94 0.73 0.50 -33.37
N SER A 95 0.32 1.69 -33.77
CA SER A 95 1.24 2.81 -34.01
C SER A 95 1.60 3.52 -32.71
N ILE A 96 2.82 4.01 -32.62
CA ILE A 96 3.27 4.84 -31.50
C ILE A 96 3.36 6.28 -31.98
N ALA A 97 2.62 7.18 -31.35
CA ALA A 97 2.63 8.62 -31.62
C ALA A 97 2.33 9.01 -33.08
N GLY A 98 1.57 8.19 -33.81
CA GLY A 98 1.19 8.46 -35.21
C GLY A 98 2.34 8.45 -36.23
N GLU A 99 3.59 8.42 -35.76
CA GLU A 99 4.79 8.51 -36.59
C GLU A 99 5.73 7.31 -36.44
N LEU A 100 5.53 6.50 -35.40
CA LEU A 100 6.38 5.35 -35.07
C LEU A 100 5.56 4.07 -35.08
N ASP A 101 5.90 3.22 -35.99
CA ASP A 101 5.54 1.81 -35.97
C ASP A 101 6.58 1.07 -35.09
N VAL A 102 6.16 0.30 -34.10
CA VAL A 102 7.06 -0.50 -33.23
C VAL A 102 7.79 -1.57 -34.07
N SER A 103 7.28 -1.88 -35.25
CA SER A 103 7.94 -2.73 -36.24
C SER A 103 9.08 -2.04 -36.97
N LEU A 104 9.38 -0.76 -36.68
CA LEU A 104 10.50 -0.06 -37.32
C LEU A 104 11.82 -0.75 -36.97
N PRO A 105 12.69 -0.92 -37.98
CA PRO A 105 14.06 -1.35 -37.74
C PRO A 105 14.74 -0.44 -36.71
N GLU A 106 15.51 -1.02 -35.80
CA GLU A 106 16.27 -0.32 -34.76
C GLU A 106 16.91 0.99 -35.21
N LYS A 107 17.52 0.98 -36.43
CA LYS A 107 18.13 2.16 -37.06
C LYS A 107 17.21 3.36 -37.20
N ASP A 108 15.94 3.15 -37.44
CA ASP A 108 14.98 4.24 -37.68
C ASP A 108 14.44 4.78 -36.37
N ALA A 109 14.24 3.94 -35.35
CA ALA A 109 13.87 4.35 -34.01
C ALA A 109 15.01 5.14 -33.34
N GLU A 110 16.27 4.69 -33.51
CA GLU A 110 17.45 5.42 -33.02
C GLU A 110 17.67 6.74 -33.79
N ALA A 111 17.44 6.77 -35.09
CA ALA A 111 17.54 7.98 -35.90
C ALA A 111 16.47 8.99 -35.55
N LEU A 112 15.26 8.51 -35.16
CA LEU A 112 14.18 9.38 -34.70
C LEU A 112 14.46 9.92 -33.29
N ALA A 113 14.87 9.08 -32.36
CA ALA A 113 15.28 9.50 -31.02
C ALA A 113 16.43 10.53 -31.06
N LYS A 114 17.40 10.37 -31.97
CA LYS A 114 18.48 11.35 -32.19
C LYS A 114 18.00 12.70 -32.77
N ARG A 115 16.91 12.71 -33.53
CA ARG A 115 16.33 13.97 -34.06
C ARG A 115 15.57 14.77 -33.00
N VAL A 116 14.97 14.09 -32.04
CA VAL A 116 14.06 14.69 -31.06
C VAL A 116 14.76 15.02 -29.72
N LYS A 117 16.02 14.67 -29.54
CA LYS A 117 16.95 14.86 -28.44
C LYS A 117 16.48 15.68 -27.22
N ASP A 118 15.79 15.09 -26.28
CA ASP A 118 15.57 15.70 -24.97
C ASP A 118 16.38 15.05 -23.86
N GLY A 119 16.79 13.78 -24.00
CA GLY A 119 17.60 13.11 -23.01
C GLY A 119 17.99 11.68 -23.40
N THR A 120 19.03 11.17 -22.76
CA THR A 120 19.44 9.77 -22.83
C THR A 120 19.85 9.32 -21.43
N TRP A 121 19.53 8.07 -21.11
CA TRP A 121 20.02 7.41 -19.91
C TRP A 121 20.58 6.03 -20.26
N SER A 122 21.44 5.50 -19.41
CA SER A 122 22.03 4.18 -19.57
C SER A 122 22.25 3.52 -18.23
N THR A 123 21.91 2.25 -18.16
CA THR A 123 22.23 1.33 -17.08
C THR A 123 23.08 0.18 -17.62
N PRO A 124 23.60 -0.72 -16.76
CA PRO A 124 24.31 -1.91 -17.25
C PRO A 124 23.47 -2.83 -18.17
N MET A 125 22.15 -2.82 -18.02
CA MET A 125 21.25 -3.71 -18.77
C MET A 125 20.50 -3.00 -19.91
N TYR A 126 20.19 -1.71 -19.73
CA TYR A 126 19.33 -0.98 -20.67
C TYR A 126 19.84 0.41 -20.94
N ARG A 127 19.53 0.92 -22.10
CA ARG A 127 19.67 2.34 -22.45
C ARG A 127 18.35 2.90 -22.96
N GLY A 128 18.09 4.18 -22.73
CA GLY A 128 16.86 4.83 -23.14
C GLY A 128 17.09 6.17 -23.82
N HIS A 129 16.21 6.47 -24.77
CA HIS A 129 16.11 7.78 -25.39
C HIS A 129 14.77 8.40 -25.04
N VAL A 130 14.81 9.53 -24.37
CA VAL A 130 13.61 10.23 -23.87
C VAL A 130 13.20 11.31 -24.83
N VAL A 131 11.92 11.35 -25.15
CA VAL A 131 11.27 12.37 -25.96
C VAL A 131 10.19 13.02 -25.10
N ARG A 132 10.38 14.27 -24.73
CA ARG A 132 9.38 15.02 -23.96
C ARG A 132 8.24 15.49 -24.87
N ARG A 133 7.04 15.47 -24.31
CA ARG A 133 5.80 15.93 -24.94
C ARG A 133 5.15 17.01 -24.12
N GLU A 134 4.25 17.78 -24.73
CA GLU A 134 3.46 18.78 -24.01
C GLU A 134 2.69 18.18 -22.83
N GLY A 135 2.53 18.94 -21.76
CA GLY A 135 1.78 18.55 -20.57
C GLY A 135 2.50 17.59 -19.62
N GLY A 136 3.85 17.60 -19.58
CA GLY A 136 4.63 16.77 -18.68
C GLY A 136 4.60 15.28 -19.01
N ARG A 137 4.38 14.94 -20.28
CA ARG A 137 4.41 13.56 -20.78
C ARG A 137 5.73 13.28 -21.47
N GLU A 138 6.20 12.05 -21.32
CA GLU A 138 7.42 11.59 -21.99
C GLU A 138 7.22 10.24 -22.69
N VAL A 139 7.91 10.04 -23.77
CA VAL A 139 8.02 8.76 -24.48
C VAL A 139 9.46 8.32 -24.42
N THR A 140 9.72 7.17 -23.83
CA THR A 140 11.07 6.61 -23.71
C THR A 140 11.19 5.36 -24.56
N PHE A 141 12.16 5.34 -25.46
CA PHE A 141 12.55 4.17 -26.23
C PHE A 141 13.62 3.42 -25.47
N VAL A 142 13.35 2.18 -25.06
CA VAL A 142 14.25 1.35 -24.25
C VAL A 142 14.86 0.27 -25.12
N TYR A 143 16.18 0.13 -25.03
CA TYR A 143 16.97 -0.88 -25.74
C TYR A 143 17.76 -1.71 -24.74
N ASP A 144 17.96 -2.98 -25.08
CA ASP A 144 18.94 -3.80 -24.38
C ASP A 144 20.35 -3.22 -24.62
N ALA A 145 21.16 -3.14 -23.57
CA ALA A 145 22.49 -2.52 -23.66
C ALA A 145 23.55 -3.44 -24.27
N ASP A 146 23.34 -4.76 -24.20
CA ASP A 146 24.30 -5.76 -24.64
C ASP A 146 24.26 -5.98 -26.17
N ASP A 147 23.07 -6.05 -26.73
CA ASP A 147 22.89 -6.38 -28.17
C ASP A 147 22.19 -5.29 -28.99
N ASP A 148 21.87 -4.14 -28.37
CA ASP A 148 21.20 -3.01 -28.99
C ASP A 148 19.80 -3.36 -29.58
N THR A 149 19.18 -4.43 -29.09
CA THR A 149 17.82 -4.78 -29.50
C THR A 149 16.78 -3.91 -28.82
N PHE A 150 15.69 -3.65 -29.53
CA PHE A 150 14.58 -2.89 -28.99
C PHE A 150 13.84 -3.71 -27.91
N ALA A 151 13.73 -3.16 -26.71
CA ALA A 151 13.04 -3.80 -25.60
C ALA A 151 11.58 -3.35 -25.50
N GLU A 152 11.35 -2.04 -25.41
CA GLU A 152 10.00 -1.47 -25.23
C GLU A 152 9.95 0.02 -25.54
N VAL A 153 8.74 0.53 -25.75
CA VAL A 153 8.45 1.97 -25.66
C VAL A 153 7.65 2.22 -24.40
N ARG A 154 8.17 3.08 -23.54
CA ARG A 154 7.44 3.56 -22.35
C ARG A 154 6.85 4.92 -22.62
N LEU A 155 5.55 5.04 -22.40
CA LEU A 155 4.83 6.31 -22.34
C LEU A 155 4.55 6.62 -20.87
N GLY A 156 4.93 7.80 -20.39
CA GLY A 156 4.76 8.12 -18.97
C GLY A 156 4.57 9.60 -18.69
N LEU A 157 4.37 9.92 -17.42
CA LEU A 157 4.41 11.27 -16.89
C LEU A 157 5.83 11.57 -16.41
N GLU A 158 6.36 12.70 -16.83
CA GLU A 158 7.64 13.21 -16.32
C GLU A 158 7.50 13.55 -14.83
N GLN A 159 8.25 12.84 -13.99
CA GLN A 159 8.25 13.10 -12.55
C GLN A 159 9.39 14.02 -12.15
N LEU A 160 9.16 14.83 -11.12
CA LEU A 160 10.19 15.68 -10.53
C LEU A 160 11.20 14.84 -9.74
N ASP A 161 12.41 15.36 -9.59
CA ASP A 161 13.39 14.77 -8.69
C ASP A 161 12.88 14.81 -7.24
N GLU A 162 13.31 13.86 -6.43
CA GLU A 162 12.81 13.69 -5.06
C GLU A 162 13.06 14.92 -4.18
N ASP A 163 14.13 15.65 -4.43
CA ASP A 163 14.53 16.87 -3.73
C ASP A 163 14.01 18.16 -4.39
N ASP A 164 13.13 18.07 -5.39
CA ASP A 164 12.56 19.26 -6.05
C ASP A 164 11.75 20.12 -5.07
N PRO A 165 12.06 21.41 -4.93
CA PRO A 165 11.35 22.31 -4.01
C PRO A 165 9.83 22.37 -4.24
N ALA A 166 9.36 22.09 -5.46
CA ALA A 166 7.93 22.07 -5.77
C ALA A 166 7.20 20.94 -5.04
N LEU A 167 7.86 19.80 -4.78
CA LEU A 167 7.26 18.69 -3.98
C LEU A 167 7.13 19.10 -2.51
N ALA A 168 8.16 19.71 -1.93
CA ALA A 168 8.11 20.21 -0.56
C ALA A 168 6.98 21.23 -0.37
N LYS A 169 6.81 22.14 -1.34
CA LYS A 169 5.71 23.08 -1.34
C LYS A 169 4.36 22.39 -1.47
N ALA A 170 4.20 21.42 -2.36
CA ALA A 170 2.97 20.66 -2.53
C ALA A 170 2.57 19.92 -1.25
N ALA A 171 3.54 19.32 -0.55
CA ALA A 171 3.31 18.68 0.74
C ALA A 171 2.83 19.65 1.82
N GLN A 172 3.42 20.87 1.89
CA GLN A 172 2.97 21.92 2.80
C GLN A 172 1.55 22.39 2.49
N ASP A 173 1.25 22.65 1.21
CA ASP A 173 -0.06 23.10 0.76
C ASP A 173 -1.14 22.04 1.04
N ALA A 174 -0.83 20.74 0.85
CA ALA A 174 -1.73 19.63 1.16
C ALA A 174 -2.02 19.57 2.66
N LYS A 175 -0.98 19.62 3.50
CA LYS A 175 -1.11 19.62 4.97
C LYS A 175 -1.93 20.82 5.48
N ALA A 176 -1.76 21.98 4.87
CA ALA A 176 -2.54 23.18 5.20
C ALA A 176 -4.03 23.08 4.79
N SER A 177 -4.33 22.24 3.81
CA SER A 177 -5.68 22.03 3.28
C SER A 177 -6.46 20.92 4.00
N GLU A 178 -5.78 20.08 4.81
CA GLU A 178 -6.47 19.07 5.61
C GLU A 178 -7.34 19.75 6.67
N PRO A 179 -8.63 19.36 6.77
CA PRO A 179 -9.45 19.83 7.87
C PRO A 179 -8.81 19.38 9.18
N PRO A 180 -8.72 20.27 10.21
CA PRO A 180 -8.15 19.90 11.48
C PRO A 180 -8.94 18.71 12.04
N ARG A 181 -8.27 17.56 12.18
CA ARG A 181 -8.85 16.41 12.87
C ARG A 181 -9.09 16.84 14.33
N PRO A 182 -10.26 16.54 14.89
CA PRO A 182 -10.46 16.76 16.30
C PRO A 182 -9.34 16.02 17.06
N PRO A 183 -8.60 16.71 17.96
CA PRO A 183 -7.56 16.05 18.70
C PRO A 183 -8.18 14.91 19.52
N ARG A 184 -7.70 13.68 19.36
CA ARG A 184 -8.00 12.64 20.33
C ARG A 184 -7.53 13.16 21.69
N GLN A 185 -8.36 13.03 22.71
CA GLN A 185 -7.96 13.42 24.04
C GLN A 185 -6.80 12.51 24.46
N LEU A 186 -5.61 13.07 24.55
CA LEU A 186 -4.48 12.36 25.13
C LEU A 186 -4.85 12.03 26.58
N PRO A 187 -4.57 10.81 27.08
CA PRO A 187 -4.84 10.44 28.44
C PRO A 187 -4.14 11.42 29.39
N GLN A 188 -4.88 11.87 30.42
CA GLN A 188 -4.30 12.69 31.47
C GLN A 188 -3.17 11.88 32.09
N ARG A 189 -2.02 12.54 32.29
CA ARG A 189 -0.77 11.94 32.73
C ARG A 189 -0.99 10.83 33.75
N PRO A 190 -0.45 9.67 33.44
CA PRO A 190 -0.52 8.53 34.28
C PRO A 190 0.31 8.70 35.55
N GLY A 191 -0.12 7.98 36.57
CA GLY A 191 0.73 7.62 37.66
C GLY A 191 1.82 6.62 37.23
N GLU A 192 2.11 5.68 38.08
CA GLU A 192 2.98 4.54 37.85
C GLU A 192 2.47 3.71 36.64
N ALA A 193 3.40 3.22 35.79
CA ALA A 193 3.04 2.37 34.66
C ALA A 193 2.16 1.19 35.12
N PRO A 194 1.12 0.81 34.35
CA PRO A 194 0.32 -0.34 34.71
C PRO A 194 1.22 -1.59 34.75
N ALA A 195 0.93 -2.48 35.70
CA ALA A 195 1.59 -3.78 35.74
C ALA A 195 1.17 -4.62 34.53
N ASN A 196 2.02 -5.58 34.15
CA ASN A 196 1.66 -6.62 33.20
C ASN A 196 0.41 -7.38 33.66
N GLU A 197 -0.42 -7.76 32.69
CA GLU A 197 -1.70 -8.40 32.94
C GLU A 197 -1.76 -9.79 32.28
N PRO A 198 -2.50 -10.77 32.85
CA PRO A 198 -2.67 -12.05 32.20
C PRO A 198 -3.40 -11.90 30.86
N LEU A 199 -3.05 -12.77 29.90
CA LEU A 199 -3.71 -12.82 28.60
C LEU A 199 -5.22 -13.05 28.75
N PRO A 200 -6.09 -12.36 28.01
CA PRO A 200 -7.48 -12.74 27.83
C PRO A 200 -7.61 -14.18 27.35
N ALA A 201 -8.70 -14.86 27.73
CA ALA A 201 -8.89 -16.27 27.41
C ALA A 201 -8.69 -16.65 25.92
N PRO A 202 -9.13 -15.86 24.93
CA PRO A 202 -8.83 -16.16 23.51
C PRO A 202 -7.34 -16.13 23.20
N LEU A 203 -6.60 -15.13 23.71
CA LEU A 203 -5.15 -15.02 23.50
C LEU A 203 -4.38 -16.10 24.26
N ALA A 204 -4.80 -16.46 25.48
CA ALA A 204 -4.20 -17.56 26.22
C ALA A 204 -4.37 -18.90 25.47
N ALA A 205 -5.51 -19.09 24.78
CA ALA A 205 -5.71 -20.27 23.94
C ALA A 205 -4.87 -20.22 22.65
N LEU A 206 -4.65 -19.04 22.07
CA LEU A 206 -3.77 -18.85 20.92
C LEU A 206 -2.30 -19.11 21.30
N HIS A 207 -1.85 -18.62 22.46
CA HIS A 207 -0.53 -18.90 23.01
C HIS A 207 -0.31 -20.42 23.20
N ALA A 208 -1.31 -21.13 23.75
CA ALA A 208 -1.23 -22.58 23.88
C ALA A 208 -1.18 -23.32 22.52
N LEU A 209 -1.75 -22.77 21.46
CA LEU A 209 -1.57 -23.31 20.10
C LEU A 209 -0.14 -23.11 19.60
N GLN A 210 0.46 -21.96 19.83
CA GLN A 210 1.85 -21.69 19.47
C GLN A 210 2.80 -22.72 20.09
N ASP A 211 2.63 -23.02 21.39
CA ASP A 211 3.45 -24.02 22.10
C ASP A 211 3.36 -25.42 21.48
N SER A 212 2.32 -25.69 20.68
CA SER A 212 2.10 -26.97 20.00
C SER A 212 2.41 -26.92 18.49
N ASP A 213 3.18 -25.96 17.99
CA ASP A 213 3.43 -25.69 16.56
C ASP A 213 2.14 -25.43 15.74
N GLY A 214 1.10 -24.90 16.39
CA GLY A 214 -0.22 -24.74 15.78
C GLY A 214 -0.47 -23.41 15.06
N LEU A 215 0.52 -22.51 14.99
CA LEU A 215 0.39 -21.21 14.29
C LEU A 215 0.86 -21.27 12.82
N GLY A 216 1.44 -22.40 12.38
CA GLY A 216 1.97 -22.52 11.02
C GLY A 216 3.12 -21.57 10.72
N ASP A 217 3.21 -21.08 9.48
CA ASP A 217 4.29 -20.24 8.99
C ASP A 217 4.03 -18.72 9.18
N ILE A 218 3.08 -18.34 10.05
CA ILE A 218 2.83 -16.93 10.35
C ILE A 218 3.97 -16.39 11.20
N ASP A 219 4.64 -15.31 10.75
CA ASP A 219 5.66 -14.62 11.53
C ASP A 219 5.03 -13.81 12.67
N PHE A 220 4.77 -14.54 13.78
CA PHE A 220 4.00 -14.03 14.90
C PHE A 220 4.32 -14.83 16.14
N GLU A 221 4.86 -14.19 17.18
CA GLU A 221 5.21 -14.82 18.45
C GLU A 221 4.39 -14.19 19.59
N MET A 222 3.59 -15.03 20.27
CA MET A 222 2.79 -14.60 21.42
C MET A 222 3.66 -14.37 22.65
N LEU A 223 3.37 -13.33 23.40
CA LEU A 223 3.91 -13.12 24.74
C LEU A 223 3.12 -13.92 25.78
N ALA A 224 3.78 -14.27 26.89
CA ALA A 224 3.15 -15.04 27.99
C ALA A 224 2.11 -14.22 28.79
N GLU A 225 2.20 -12.90 28.75
CA GLU A 225 1.31 -11.96 29.41
C GLU A 225 1.19 -10.67 28.57
N LEU A 226 0.24 -9.80 28.93
CA LEU A 226 0.13 -8.48 28.32
C LEU A 226 1.21 -7.57 28.88
N GLU A 227 2.04 -7.01 28.03
CA GLU A 227 3.12 -6.09 28.38
C GLU A 227 2.75 -4.64 28.09
N THR A 228 3.33 -3.71 28.83
CA THR A 228 3.09 -2.28 28.73
C THR A 228 4.32 -1.49 28.27
N GLY A 229 5.52 -1.99 28.50
CA GLY A 229 6.78 -1.25 28.32
C GLY A 229 7.24 -1.03 26.88
N GLY A 230 6.88 -1.91 25.96
CA GLY A 230 7.34 -1.87 24.57
C GLY A 230 7.00 -0.55 23.82
N PRO A 231 5.74 -0.08 23.85
CA PRO A 231 5.35 1.16 23.18
C PRO A 231 6.04 2.42 23.72
N SER A 232 6.41 2.47 25.00
CA SER A 232 7.18 3.60 25.54
C SER A 232 8.59 3.66 24.98
N ALA A 233 9.23 2.51 24.79
CA ALA A 233 10.54 2.42 24.12
C ALA A 233 10.44 2.84 22.66
N TRP A 234 9.36 2.44 21.97
CA TRP A 234 9.12 2.76 20.57
C TRP A 234 8.84 4.26 20.36
N THR A 235 8.02 4.89 21.22
CA THR A 235 7.66 6.32 21.12
C THR A 235 8.65 7.25 21.80
N GLY A 236 9.51 6.74 22.68
CA GLY A 236 10.32 7.55 23.58
C GLY A 236 9.52 8.24 24.70
N ASN A 237 8.23 7.86 24.89
CA ASN A 237 7.32 8.50 25.84
C ASN A 237 6.65 7.49 26.79
N PRO A 238 6.87 7.56 28.12
CA PRO A 238 6.23 6.67 29.07
C PRO A 238 4.69 6.72 29.06
N ALA A 239 4.07 7.77 28.53
CA ALA A 239 2.62 7.84 28.44
C ALA A 239 2.04 6.72 27.55
N ALA A 240 2.78 6.23 26.57
CA ALA A 240 2.34 5.14 25.72
C ALA A 240 2.06 3.83 26.47
N GLU A 241 2.70 3.57 27.63
CA GLU A 241 2.45 2.40 28.47
C GLU A 241 1.00 2.29 28.97
N HIS A 242 0.30 3.42 29.05
CA HIS A 242 -1.10 3.46 29.46
C HIS A 242 -2.08 3.22 28.33
N GLU A 243 -1.62 3.38 27.08
CA GLU A 243 -2.49 3.34 25.91
C GLU A 243 -2.43 2.02 25.14
N PHE A 244 -1.43 1.20 25.42
CA PHE A 244 -1.25 -0.05 24.70
C PHE A 244 -1.11 -1.25 25.64
N ARG A 245 -1.52 -2.42 25.17
CA ARG A 245 -1.29 -3.72 25.80
C ARG A 245 -0.72 -4.65 24.73
N VAL A 246 0.61 -4.83 24.78
CA VAL A 246 1.33 -5.70 23.83
C VAL A 246 1.08 -7.15 24.20
N PHE A 247 0.74 -7.98 23.24
CA PHE A 247 0.47 -9.40 23.46
C PHE A 247 1.26 -10.31 22.51
N ALA A 248 1.92 -9.74 21.51
CA ALA A 248 2.76 -10.51 20.58
C ALA A 248 3.81 -9.62 19.92
N GLN A 249 4.76 -10.25 19.27
CA GLN A 249 5.78 -9.63 18.44
C GLN A 249 6.00 -10.43 17.16
N ASP A 250 6.62 -9.81 16.16
CA ASP A 250 7.13 -10.52 14.98
C ASP A 250 8.63 -10.81 15.11
N GLY A 251 9.20 -11.58 14.17
CA GLY A 251 10.61 -11.94 14.16
C GLY A 251 11.56 -10.77 13.96
N SER A 252 11.08 -9.59 13.56
CA SER A 252 11.85 -8.36 13.40
C SER A 252 11.86 -7.49 14.69
N GLY A 253 11.04 -7.84 15.68
CA GLY A 253 10.84 -7.08 16.92
C GLY A 253 9.72 -6.05 16.84
N GLY A 254 8.89 -6.09 15.81
CA GLY A 254 7.64 -5.33 15.73
C GLY A 254 6.63 -5.83 16.77
N LEU A 255 5.84 -4.92 17.35
CA LEU A 255 4.92 -5.19 18.44
C LEU A 255 3.48 -5.29 17.95
N VAL A 256 2.75 -6.27 18.45
CA VAL A 256 1.29 -6.39 18.24
C VAL A 256 0.58 -6.08 19.55
N ALA A 257 -0.31 -5.10 19.52
CA ALA A 257 -0.92 -4.58 20.74
C ALA A 257 -2.40 -4.27 20.55
N PHE A 258 -3.14 -4.31 21.66
CA PHE A 258 -4.39 -3.57 21.75
C PHE A 258 -4.09 -2.08 21.95
N TRP A 259 -4.74 -1.23 21.18
CA TRP A 259 -4.74 0.20 21.42
C TRP A 259 -5.98 0.59 22.22
N LEU A 260 -5.79 1.05 23.44
CA LEU A 260 -6.88 1.43 24.36
C LEU A 260 -7.49 2.77 23.94
N VAL A 261 -8.32 2.73 22.91
CA VAL A 261 -8.97 3.96 22.43
C VAL A 261 -10.06 4.41 23.37
N HIS A 262 -10.07 5.71 23.70
CA HIS A 262 -11.16 6.33 24.40
C HIS A 262 -12.27 6.64 23.40
N HIS A 263 -13.39 5.94 23.52
CA HIS A 263 -14.55 6.20 22.69
C HIS A 263 -15.28 7.47 23.18
N GLU A 264 -15.83 8.23 22.23
CA GLU A 264 -16.55 9.49 22.51
C GLU A 264 -17.74 9.31 23.47
N ASP A 265 -18.30 8.09 23.53
CA ASP A 265 -19.40 7.73 24.45
C ASP A 265 -18.97 7.57 25.94
N GLY A 266 -17.68 7.66 26.23
CA GLY A 266 -17.10 7.49 27.56
C GLY A 266 -17.22 6.06 28.11
N VAL A 267 -17.60 5.08 27.31
CA VAL A 267 -17.74 3.68 27.72
C VAL A 267 -16.38 2.98 27.65
N THR A 268 -15.94 2.40 28.76
CA THR A 268 -14.76 1.51 28.78
C THR A 268 -15.15 0.17 28.13
N ARG A 269 -14.55 -0.17 27.02
CA ARG A 269 -14.76 -1.46 26.35
C ARG A 269 -13.77 -2.51 26.86
N PRO A 270 -14.15 -3.82 26.85
CA PRO A 270 -13.23 -4.89 27.12
C PRO A 270 -12.00 -4.85 26.18
N LEU A 271 -10.87 -5.40 26.61
CA LEU A 271 -9.66 -5.48 25.78
C LEU A 271 -9.93 -6.18 24.45
N THR A 272 -10.76 -7.22 24.46
CA THR A 272 -11.14 -7.97 23.24
C THR A 272 -11.91 -7.15 22.21
N ASP A 273 -12.47 -6.01 22.62
CA ASP A 273 -13.23 -5.08 21.76
C ASP A 273 -12.40 -3.84 21.39
N GLN A 274 -11.12 -3.82 21.75
CA GLN A 274 -10.18 -2.76 21.36
C GLN A 274 -9.50 -3.11 20.03
N PRO A 275 -9.15 -2.10 19.20
CA PRO A 275 -8.43 -2.34 17.96
C PRO A 275 -7.08 -2.99 18.22
N VAL A 276 -6.75 -3.91 17.33
CA VAL A 276 -5.42 -4.52 17.26
C VAL A 276 -4.57 -3.73 16.28
N VAL A 277 -3.39 -3.34 16.72
CA VAL A 277 -2.44 -2.51 15.98
C VAL A 277 -1.07 -3.17 15.90
N PHE A 278 -0.31 -2.81 14.88
CA PHE A 278 1.08 -3.21 14.69
C PHE A 278 1.99 -1.98 14.75
N LEU A 279 3.09 -2.09 15.49
CA LEU A 279 4.15 -1.11 15.64
C LEU A 279 5.47 -1.77 15.19
N GLY A 280 5.83 -1.58 13.94
CA GLY A 280 6.98 -2.21 13.31
C GLY A 280 8.32 -1.66 13.79
N SER A 281 9.36 -2.48 13.79
CA SER A 281 10.72 -2.13 14.24
C SER A 281 11.40 -1.08 13.35
N GLU A 282 10.99 -0.98 12.08
CA GLU A 282 11.50 -0.02 11.10
C GLU A 282 10.64 1.26 11.01
N GLY A 283 9.61 1.37 11.86
CA GLY A 283 8.74 2.55 11.95
C GLY A 283 7.39 2.40 11.24
N GLU A 284 7.08 1.23 10.67
CA GLU A 284 5.77 0.94 10.11
C GLU A 284 4.73 0.88 11.22
N VAL A 285 3.58 1.53 11.02
CA VAL A 285 2.49 1.50 11.98
C VAL A 285 1.15 1.39 11.27
N GLY A 286 0.23 0.62 11.86
CA GLY A 286 -1.10 0.51 11.29
C GLY A 286 -2.08 -0.25 12.19
N ALA A 287 -3.37 0.03 11.99
CA ALA A 287 -4.43 -0.78 12.54
C ALA A 287 -4.60 -2.05 11.70
N VAL A 288 -4.60 -3.20 12.34
CA VAL A 288 -4.69 -4.52 11.73
C VAL A 288 -6.13 -5.03 11.75
N ALA A 289 -6.82 -4.87 12.88
CA ALA A 289 -8.19 -5.31 13.07
C ALA A 289 -8.95 -4.36 14.00
N THR A 290 -10.29 -4.34 13.90
CA THR A 290 -11.12 -3.49 14.75
C THR A 290 -11.32 -4.05 16.16
N ASP A 291 -11.10 -5.36 16.33
CA ASP A 291 -11.17 -6.08 17.59
C ASP A 291 -10.43 -7.43 17.50
N LEU A 292 -10.39 -8.15 18.62
CA LEU A 292 -9.68 -9.45 18.68
C LEU A 292 -10.35 -10.53 17.80
N ALA A 293 -11.67 -10.50 17.64
CA ALA A 293 -12.36 -11.49 16.80
C ALA A 293 -11.92 -11.36 15.34
N ASP A 294 -11.90 -10.15 14.82
CA ASP A 294 -11.41 -9.85 13.47
C ASP A 294 -9.93 -10.20 13.31
N PHE A 295 -9.10 -9.92 14.32
CA PHE A 295 -7.69 -10.31 14.31
C PHE A 295 -7.50 -11.84 14.20
N LEU A 296 -8.26 -12.62 14.97
CA LEU A 296 -8.22 -14.07 14.85
C LEU A 296 -8.69 -14.58 13.46
N HIS A 297 -9.61 -13.90 12.82
CA HIS A 297 -10.01 -14.22 11.44
C HIS A 297 -8.88 -13.96 10.43
N LEU A 298 -8.08 -12.89 10.60
CA LEU A 298 -6.91 -12.64 9.77
C LEU A 298 -5.85 -13.72 9.94
N LEU A 299 -5.51 -14.04 11.19
CA LEU A 299 -4.57 -15.14 11.47
C LEU A 299 -5.09 -16.49 10.94
N ALA A 300 -6.41 -16.74 11.05
CA ALA A 300 -7.02 -17.96 10.49
C ALA A 300 -6.94 -18.02 8.96
N ALA A 301 -6.91 -16.88 8.29
CA ALA A 301 -6.67 -16.79 6.85
C ALA A 301 -5.18 -16.95 6.48
N GLY A 302 -4.28 -17.05 7.46
CA GLY A 302 -2.82 -17.14 7.24
C GLY A 302 -2.19 -15.77 6.95
N ILE A 303 -2.75 -14.69 7.51
CA ILE A 303 -2.26 -13.33 7.32
C ILE A 303 -1.74 -12.81 8.65
N GLY A 304 -0.47 -12.47 8.71
CA GLY A 304 0.16 -11.86 9.88
C GLY A 304 -0.01 -10.33 9.94
N PRO A 305 0.24 -9.72 11.11
CA PRO A 305 0.10 -8.29 11.30
C PRO A 305 1.12 -7.47 10.48
N TYR A 306 2.34 -7.95 10.31
CA TYR A 306 3.37 -7.33 9.51
C TYR A 306 2.95 -7.24 8.02
N GLU A 307 2.45 -8.36 7.46
CA GLU A 307 2.00 -8.44 6.08
C GLU A 307 0.84 -7.49 5.78
N VAL A 308 -0.04 -7.29 6.77
CA VAL A 308 -1.15 -6.32 6.65
C VAL A 308 -0.61 -4.89 6.55
N VAL A 309 0.31 -4.52 7.44
CA VAL A 309 0.77 -3.13 7.57
C VAL A 309 1.81 -2.78 6.52
N GLU A 310 2.79 -3.66 6.30
CA GLU A 310 3.90 -3.40 5.39
C GLU A 310 3.50 -3.62 3.92
N TYR A 311 2.76 -4.71 3.62
CA TYR A 311 2.42 -5.06 2.24
C TYR A 311 0.96 -4.82 1.86
N GLY A 312 0.10 -4.49 2.83
CA GLY A 312 -1.34 -4.38 2.61
C GLY A 312 -1.95 -5.70 2.13
N GLN A 313 -1.37 -6.83 2.57
CA GLN A 313 -1.79 -8.16 2.15
C GLN A 313 -3.20 -8.47 2.64
N THR A 314 -4.03 -8.97 1.73
CA THR A 314 -5.42 -9.37 2.01
C THR A 314 -5.69 -10.85 1.71
N GLU A 315 -4.69 -11.58 1.23
CA GLU A 315 -4.76 -13.00 0.93
C GLU A 315 -3.60 -13.70 1.64
N GLY A 316 -3.91 -14.69 2.48
CA GLY A 316 -2.91 -15.49 3.19
C GLY A 316 -2.36 -16.63 2.33
N GLU A 317 -1.17 -17.10 2.66
CA GLU A 317 -0.53 -18.22 1.93
C GLU A 317 -1.23 -19.55 2.21
N ALA A 318 -1.59 -19.81 3.47
CA ALA A 318 -2.26 -21.03 3.87
C ALA A 318 -3.24 -20.79 5.03
N PRO A 319 -4.51 -21.23 4.91
CA PRO A 319 -5.47 -21.14 6.01
C PRO A 319 -5.00 -21.91 7.26
N GLN A 320 -5.33 -21.34 8.44
CA GLN A 320 -5.01 -21.91 9.75
C GLN A 320 -6.27 -22.45 10.46
N PRO A 321 -6.66 -23.71 10.24
CA PRO A 321 -7.94 -24.23 10.75
C PRO A 321 -8.07 -24.21 12.27
N ALA A 322 -6.95 -24.41 12.98
CA ALA A 322 -6.93 -24.39 14.44
C ALA A 322 -7.27 -22.99 15.00
N ILE A 323 -6.77 -21.94 14.35
CA ILE A 323 -7.09 -20.55 14.72
C ILE A 323 -8.54 -20.22 14.37
N ALA A 324 -9.03 -20.69 13.22
CA ALA A 324 -10.44 -20.53 12.85
C ALA A 324 -11.38 -21.20 13.87
N GLU A 325 -10.98 -22.35 14.45
CA GLU A 325 -11.73 -23.01 15.52
C GLU A 325 -11.74 -22.17 16.82
N LEU A 326 -10.60 -21.56 17.16
CA LEU A 326 -10.55 -20.62 18.30
C LEU A 326 -11.46 -19.40 18.08
N ALA A 327 -11.43 -18.78 16.91
CA ALA A 327 -12.30 -17.66 16.59
C ALA A 327 -13.77 -18.04 16.78
N ARG A 328 -14.21 -19.15 16.23
CA ARG A 328 -15.59 -19.66 16.37
C ARG A 328 -15.95 -20.01 17.83
N LYS A 329 -15.01 -20.53 18.59
CA LYS A 329 -15.22 -20.91 20.01
C LYS A 329 -15.45 -19.70 20.90
N PHE A 330 -14.63 -18.66 20.75
CA PHE A 330 -14.65 -17.49 21.63
C PHE A 330 -15.59 -16.38 21.15
N PHE A 331 -15.86 -16.33 19.84
CA PHE A 331 -16.70 -15.32 19.21
C PHE A 331 -17.78 -15.97 18.31
N PRO A 332 -18.66 -16.80 18.86
CA PRO A 332 -19.62 -17.60 18.07
C PRO A 332 -20.63 -16.74 17.30
N ASP A 333 -20.90 -15.52 17.77
CA ASP A 333 -21.85 -14.61 17.14
C ASP A 333 -21.20 -13.76 16.02
N ARG A 334 -19.86 -13.81 15.90
CA ARG A 334 -19.14 -13.22 14.76
C ARG A 334 -19.11 -14.24 13.64
N GLY A 335 -19.82 -13.99 12.56
CA GLY A 335 -19.71 -14.79 11.33
C GLY A 335 -18.30 -14.73 10.73
N GLU A 336 -18.02 -15.61 9.79
CA GLU A 336 -16.78 -15.52 9.00
C GLU A 336 -16.74 -14.17 8.26
N ARG A 337 -15.58 -13.52 8.34
CA ARG A 337 -15.32 -12.23 7.70
C ARG A 337 -14.11 -12.34 6.79
N ASP A 338 -14.20 -11.74 5.62
CA ASP A 338 -13.07 -11.70 4.70
C ASP A 338 -12.01 -10.67 5.16
N ALA A 339 -10.75 -10.99 4.89
CA ALA A 339 -9.61 -10.19 5.32
C ALA A 339 -9.63 -8.76 4.76
N THR A 340 -10.07 -8.58 3.51
CA THR A 340 -10.15 -7.25 2.88
C THR A 340 -11.11 -6.33 3.64
N THR A 341 -12.27 -6.86 4.05
CA THR A 341 -13.25 -6.11 4.84
C THR A 341 -12.68 -5.74 6.20
N ILE A 342 -12.08 -6.71 6.93
CA ILE A 342 -11.48 -6.48 8.24
C ILE A 342 -10.43 -5.35 8.19
N ILE A 343 -9.47 -5.48 7.28
CA ILE A 343 -8.36 -4.53 7.13
C ILE A 343 -8.89 -3.14 6.73
N THR A 344 -9.84 -3.10 5.79
CA THR A 344 -10.41 -1.84 5.32
C THR A 344 -11.13 -1.10 6.46
N GLU A 345 -11.91 -1.81 7.28
CA GLU A 345 -12.61 -1.21 8.43
C GLU A 345 -11.61 -0.75 9.50
N ALA A 346 -10.60 -1.54 9.83
CA ALA A 346 -9.58 -1.17 10.79
C ALA A 346 -8.84 0.12 10.36
N GLN A 347 -8.41 0.18 9.11
CA GLN A 347 -7.70 1.35 8.59
C GLN A 347 -8.60 2.59 8.46
N ARG A 348 -9.90 2.41 8.14
CA ARG A 348 -10.86 3.52 8.13
C ARG A 348 -11.07 4.09 9.52
N ASP A 349 -11.28 3.23 10.52
CA ASP A 349 -11.71 3.65 11.84
C ASP A 349 -10.53 4.08 12.74
N TYR A 350 -9.32 3.54 12.47
CA TYR A 350 -8.12 3.74 13.29
C TYR A 350 -6.87 4.15 12.48
N GLY A 351 -7.05 4.67 11.27
CA GLY A 351 -5.95 5.09 10.38
C GLY A 351 -5.16 6.30 10.88
N ASP A 352 -5.59 6.96 11.96
CA ASP A 352 -4.90 8.06 12.63
C ASP A 352 -3.88 7.60 13.69
N LEU A 353 -3.62 6.28 13.82
CA LEU A 353 -2.64 5.75 14.77
C LEU A 353 -1.26 6.40 14.63
N GLY A 354 -0.77 6.56 13.38
CA GLY A 354 0.53 7.19 13.12
C GLY A 354 0.61 8.63 13.63
N ASP A 355 -0.44 9.43 13.38
CA ASP A 355 -0.52 10.80 13.87
C ASP A 355 -0.60 10.86 15.41
N HIS A 356 -1.32 9.90 16.02
CA HIS A 356 -1.42 9.77 17.46
C HIS A 356 -0.06 9.45 18.09
N LEU A 357 0.67 8.48 17.55
CA LEU A 357 2.00 8.11 18.01
C LEU A 357 3.01 9.25 17.84
N ALA A 358 2.96 9.98 16.72
CA ALA A 358 3.79 11.15 16.50
C ALA A 358 3.52 12.26 17.54
N ALA A 359 2.25 12.43 17.96
CA ALA A 359 1.90 13.39 19.01
C ALA A 359 2.39 12.96 20.42
N LEU A 360 2.65 11.67 20.64
CA LEU A 360 3.25 11.16 21.86
C LEU A 360 4.77 11.34 21.91
N GLN A 361 5.46 11.53 20.77
CA GLN A 361 6.91 11.72 20.77
C GLN A 361 7.30 13.02 21.48
N PRO A 362 8.36 13.03 22.27
CA PRO A 362 8.86 14.25 22.89
C PRO A 362 9.36 15.22 21.82
N SER A 363 8.90 16.48 21.89
CA SER A 363 9.30 17.58 21.02
C SER A 363 10.79 17.96 21.17
#